data_d8a994931b4a578bd1a8b58479d47cb4
#
_entry.id   d8a994931b4a578bd1a8b58479d47cb4
#
_cell.length_a   1.000
_cell.length_b   1.000
_cell.length_c   1.000
_cell.angle_alpha   90.00
_cell.angle_beta   90.00
_cell.angle_gamma   90.00
#
_symmetry.space_group_name_H-M   'P 1'
#
loop_
_entity.id
_entity.type
_entity.pdbx_description
1 polymer ?
#
loop_
_entity_poly.entity_id
_entity_poly.type
_entity_poly.pdbx_seq_one_letter_code
_entity_poly.pdbx_strand_id
1 'polypeptide(L)'
;AEAAAKGAASILVWMDEDTVVLKEPRDLALARGKSLGYRPVMHRNIGSLYSEKPDAFWRRVYEKLSVPESAVFPMKTVADGKTLRPYFNAGLLAVRPERGILQEWAEAFPALYRDPVLADICKKDARARTFLHQAALSGTIMKNLEREELALLPDGYNYPIFFKEMYGADKEFDTLDGVLTLRYAAYFKNPAPDWS
;
A
#
# COMPACT_ATOMS: atom_id res chain seq x y z
N ALA A 1 9.33 5.13 -12.22
CA ALA A 1 10.38 4.36 -12.91
C ALA A 1 11.46 5.28 -13.50
N GLU A 2 11.07 6.29 -14.25
CA GLU A 2 12.03 7.19 -14.93
C GLU A 2 12.89 8.04 -13.97
N ALA A 3 12.31 8.50 -12.85
CA ALA A 3 13.05 9.20 -11.81
C ALA A 3 14.09 8.31 -11.10
N ALA A 4 13.80 7.01 -10.96
CA ALA A 4 14.73 6.04 -10.38
C ALA A 4 15.98 5.82 -11.26
N ALA A 5 15.83 5.93 -12.57
CA ALA A 5 16.92 5.72 -13.53
C ALA A 5 17.86 6.93 -13.67
N LYS A 6 17.44 8.14 -13.24
CA LYS A 6 18.16 9.40 -13.49
C LYS A 6 18.78 10.05 -12.26
N GLY A 7 18.56 9.54 -11.05
CA GLY A 7 18.93 10.25 -9.83
C GLY A 7 19.98 9.58 -8.98
N ALA A 8 20.87 10.37 -8.40
CA ALA A 8 21.77 9.98 -7.32
C ALA A 8 21.07 9.89 -5.94
N ALA A 9 19.74 9.89 -5.91
CA ALA A 9 18.96 9.82 -4.68
C ALA A 9 19.07 8.41 -4.07
N SER A 10 19.42 8.34 -2.79
CA SER A 10 19.49 7.08 -2.04
C SER A 10 18.12 6.51 -1.67
N ILE A 11 17.07 7.34 -1.72
CA ILE A 11 15.68 6.98 -1.43
C ILE A 11 14.77 7.75 -2.38
N LEU A 12 13.77 7.07 -2.93
CA LEU A 12 12.65 7.67 -3.63
C LEU A 12 11.39 7.53 -2.79
N VAL A 13 10.57 8.55 -2.78
CA VAL A 13 9.26 8.51 -2.15
C VAL A 13 8.17 8.57 -3.22
N TRP A 14 7.36 7.53 -3.25
CA TRP A 14 6.12 7.51 -4.01
C TRP A 14 5.00 8.04 -3.12
N MET A 15 4.23 8.99 -3.61
CA MET A 15 3.03 9.51 -2.95
C MET A 15 1.90 9.65 -3.96
N ASP A 16 0.68 9.33 -3.55
CA ASP A 16 -0.51 9.68 -4.34
C ASP A 16 -0.65 11.20 -4.40
N GLU A 17 -1.25 11.71 -5.47
CA GLU A 17 -1.43 13.15 -5.73
C GLU A 17 -2.31 13.88 -4.69
N ASP A 18 -3.09 13.11 -3.93
CA ASP A 18 -3.96 13.59 -2.86
C ASP A 18 -3.26 13.61 -1.48
N THR A 19 -1.95 13.53 -1.44
CA THR A 19 -1.16 13.53 -0.20
C THR A 19 -0.71 14.95 0.17
N VAL A 20 -0.93 15.32 1.42
CA VAL A 20 -0.38 16.56 2.05
C VAL A 20 0.64 16.16 3.11
N VAL A 21 1.82 16.77 3.06
CA VAL A 21 2.86 16.62 4.09
C VAL A 21 2.67 17.71 5.13
N LEU A 22 2.34 17.32 6.37
CA LEU A 22 2.06 18.24 7.48
C LEU A 22 3.28 18.51 8.35
N LYS A 23 4.17 17.53 8.46
CA LYS A 23 5.39 17.58 9.28
C LYS A 23 6.56 16.95 8.55
N GLU A 24 7.78 17.20 9.01
CA GLU A 24 8.99 16.59 8.47
C GLU A 24 8.90 15.06 8.54
N PRO A 25 8.90 14.35 7.40
CA PRO A 25 8.64 12.91 7.35
C PRO A 25 9.94 12.11 7.53
N ARG A 26 10.55 12.14 8.71
CA ARG A 26 11.89 11.59 8.99
C ARG A 26 12.00 10.10 8.78
N ASP A 27 10.93 9.34 9.03
CA ASP A 27 10.93 7.87 8.87
C ASP A 27 11.01 7.44 7.41
N LEU A 28 10.75 8.34 6.45
CA LEU A 28 10.97 8.06 5.02
C LEU A 28 12.45 7.97 4.66
N ALA A 29 13.34 8.42 5.55
CA ALA A 29 14.79 8.30 5.37
C ALA A 29 15.35 6.89 5.67
N LEU A 30 14.58 5.87 5.58
CA LEU A 30 14.84 4.44 5.76
C LEU A 30 16.17 4.08 6.47
N ALA A 31 16.09 3.40 7.59
CA ALA A 31 17.26 2.91 8.32
C ALA A 31 18.12 1.98 7.45
N ARG A 32 19.37 1.78 7.87
CA ARG A 32 20.30 0.85 7.22
C ARG A 32 19.70 -0.57 7.17
N GLY A 33 19.80 -1.22 6.03
CA GLY A 33 19.24 -2.57 5.81
C GLY A 33 17.74 -2.58 5.48
N LYS A 34 17.08 -1.42 5.51
CA LYS A 34 15.68 -1.30 5.04
C LYS A 34 15.64 -0.83 3.60
N SER A 35 14.86 -1.51 2.79
CA SER A 35 14.69 -1.27 1.36
C SER A 35 13.34 -0.67 0.99
N LEU A 36 12.33 -0.87 1.84
CA LEU A 36 10.97 -0.36 1.64
C LEU A 36 10.34 0.11 2.94
N GLY A 37 9.89 1.37 2.98
CA GLY A 37 8.98 1.93 3.98
C GLY A 37 7.54 1.86 3.47
N TYR A 38 6.61 1.35 4.29
CA TYR A 38 5.24 1.08 3.87
C TYR A 38 4.20 1.27 4.98
N ARG A 39 2.95 1.41 4.55
CA ARG A 39 1.78 1.22 5.42
C ARG A 39 0.96 0.02 4.94
N PRO A 40 0.35 -0.75 5.85
CA PRO A 40 -0.69 -1.71 5.48
C PRO A 40 -1.90 -1.00 4.86
N VAL A 41 -2.74 -1.75 4.16
CA VAL A 41 -4.08 -1.23 3.81
C VAL A 41 -4.87 -0.93 5.08
N MET A 42 -5.74 0.08 5.00
CA MET A 42 -6.48 0.57 6.16
C MET A 42 -7.52 -0.46 6.65
N HIS A 43 -8.18 -1.15 5.75
CA HIS A 43 -9.18 -2.18 6.02
C HIS A 43 -9.06 -3.32 5.00
N ARG A 44 -9.75 -4.44 5.26
CA ARG A 44 -9.65 -5.66 4.44
C ARG A 44 -9.81 -5.39 2.94
N ASN A 45 -10.80 -4.60 2.53
CA ASN A 45 -11.12 -4.37 1.13
C ASN A 45 -11.15 -5.70 0.31
N ILE A 46 -10.26 -5.87 -0.67
CA ILE A 46 -10.06 -7.13 -1.42
C ILE A 46 -8.99 -8.04 -0.79
N GLY A 47 -8.47 -7.69 0.39
CA GLY A 47 -7.38 -8.45 1.03
C GLY A 47 -7.78 -9.88 1.40
N SER A 48 -6.84 -10.81 1.24
CA SER A 48 -6.99 -12.22 1.61
C SER A 48 -6.71 -12.41 3.10
N LEU A 49 -7.64 -13.03 3.83
CA LEU A 49 -7.43 -13.37 5.24
C LEU A 49 -6.25 -14.34 5.38
N TYR A 50 -5.39 -14.08 6.37
CA TYR A 50 -4.22 -14.92 6.60
C TYR A 50 -4.60 -16.33 7.06
N SER A 51 -5.70 -16.46 7.81
CA SER A 51 -6.23 -17.73 8.32
C SER A 51 -6.91 -18.61 7.26
N GLU A 52 -7.19 -18.09 6.07
CA GLU A 52 -7.89 -18.76 4.99
C GLU A 52 -6.95 -19.03 3.81
N LYS A 53 -7.32 -19.98 2.94
CA LYS A 53 -6.64 -20.13 1.65
C LYS A 53 -6.91 -18.88 0.78
N PRO A 54 -5.93 -18.44 -0.04
CA PRO A 54 -6.18 -17.34 -0.95
C PRO A 54 -7.30 -17.68 -1.92
N ASP A 55 -8.19 -16.74 -2.17
CA ASP A 55 -9.24 -16.87 -3.18
C ASP A 55 -8.64 -16.95 -4.61
N ALA A 56 -9.51 -17.06 -5.60
CA ALA A 56 -9.06 -17.21 -7.00
C ALA A 56 -8.27 -15.98 -7.49
N PHE A 57 -8.63 -14.75 -7.01
CA PHE A 57 -7.93 -13.53 -7.38
C PHE A 57 -6.50 -13.52 -6.84
N TRP A 58 -6.33 -13.69 -5.51
CA TRP A 58 -5.00 -13.64 -4.88
C TRP A 58 -4.12 -14.82 -5.29
N ARG A 59 -4.69 -16.00 -5.43
CA ARG A 59 -3.94 -17.16 -5.96
C ARG A 59 -3.38 -16.85 -7.34
N ARG A 60 -4.19 -16.27 -8.25
CA ARG A 60 -3.72 -15.92 -9.58
C ARG A 60 -2.66 -14.83 -9.59
N VAL A 61 -2.79 -13.80 -8.72
CA VAL A 61 -1.75 -12.78 -8.53
C VAL A 61 -0.42 -13.43 -8.10
N TYR A 62 -0.44 -14.31 -7.09
CA TYR A 62 0.76 -14.97 -6.60
C TYR A 62 1.41 -15.88 -7.66
N GLU A 63 0.63 -16.68 -8.37
CA GLU A 63 1.11 -17.51 -9.47
C GLU A 63 1.78 -16.68 -10.56
N LYS A 64 1.10 -15.63 -11.01
CA LYS A 64 1.56 -14.78 -12.12
C LYS A 64 2.86 -14.03 -11.81
N LEU A 65 3.01 -13.59 -10.58
CA LEU A 65 4.20 -12.87 -10.12
C LEU A 65 5.25 -13.80 -9.49
N SER A 66 5.00 -15.11 -9.42
CA SER A 66 5.90 -16.10 -8.81
C SER A 66 6.24 -15.76 -7.35
N VAL A 67 5.21 -15.36 -6.58
CA VAL A 67 5.38 -15.04 -5.16
C VAL A 67 5.66 -16.33 -4.38
N PRO A 68 6.80 -16.44 -3.68
CA PRO A 68 7.09 -17.64 -2.89
C PRO A 68 6.19 -17.70 -1.65
N GLU A 69 5.76 -18.91 -1.26
CA GLU A 69 4.91 -19.08 -0.08
C GLU A 69 5.60 -18.60 1.20
N SER A 70 6.92 -18.74 1.29
CA SER A 70 7.75 -18.28 2.40
C SER A 70 7.73 -16.76 2.60
N ALA A 71 7.42 -15.99 1.57
CA ALA A 71 7.31 -14.53 1.66
C ALA A 71 5.95 -14.05 2.22
N VAL A 72 5.01 -14.98 2.46
CA VAL A 72 3.67 -14.64 2.97
C VAL A 72 3.69 -14.63 4.51
N PHE A 73 3.42 -13.47 5.10
CA PHE A 73 3.38 -13.27 6.54
C PHE A 73 2.07 -12.56 6.97
N PRO A 74 1.68 -12.64 8.26
CA PRO A 74 0.49 -11.94 8.73
C PRO A 74 0.72 -10.43 8.78
N MET A 75 -0.23 -9.65 8.22
CA MET A 75 -0.24 -8.19 8.23
C MET A 75 -1.58 -7.71 8.78
N LYS A 76 -1.55 -6.90 9.84
CA LYS A 76 -2.76 -6.36 10.46
C LYS A 76 -3.17 -5.06 9.77
N THR A 77 -4.45 -4.94 9.43
CA THR A 77 -5.05 -3.70 8.96
C THR A 77 -5.27 -2.72 10.11
N VAL A 78 -5.26 -1.42 9.81
CA VAL A 78 -5.33 -0.37 10.83
C VAL A 78 -6.77 -0.18 11.33
N ALA A 79 -7.74 -0.03 10.42
CA ALA A 79 -9.11 0.37 10.77
C ALA A 79 -9.99 -0.78 11.28
N ASP A 80 -9.97 -1.94 10.62
CA ASP A 80 -10.84 -3.08 10.98
C ASP A 80 -10.13 -4.21 11.72
N GLY A 81 -8.84 -4.05 12.00
CA GLY A 81 -8.03 -4.98 12.81
C GLY A 81 -7.91 -6.39 12.23
N LYS A 82 -8.22 -6.58 10.94
CA LYS A 82 -8.15 -7.89 10.29
C LYS A 82 -6.70 -8.29 10.04
N THR A 83 -6.41 -9.57 10.20
CA THR A 83 -5.11 -10.14 9.83
C THR A 83 -5.19 -10.68 8.41
N LEU A 84 -4.48 -10.02 7.49
CA LEU A 84 -4.42 -10.35 6.07
C LEU A 84 -3.09 -11.01 5.71
N ARG A 85 -3.03 -11.67 4.56
CA ARG A 85 -1.78 -11.87 3.82
C ARG A 85 -1.22 -10.51 3.45
N PRO A 86 0.09 -10.35 3.19
CA PRO A 86 0.68 -9.04 2.94
C PRO A 86 -0.09 -8.27 1.88
N TYR A 87 -0.61 -7.11 2.28
CA TYR A 87 -1.37 -6.23 1.41
C TYR A 87 -0.97 -4.78 1.72
N PHE A 88 -0.04 -4.29 0.91
CA PHE A 88 0.59 -2.99 1.08
C PHE A 88 -0.27 -1.88 0.47
N ASN A 89 -0.37 -0.75 1.16
CA ASN A 89 -1.07 0.42 0.64
C ASN A 89 -0.19 1.10 -0.42
N ALA A 90 -0.75 1.38 -1.59
CA ALA A 90 -0.04 2.00 -2.70
C ALA A 90 0.05 3.53 -2.62
N GLY A 91 -0.57 4.16 -1.62
CA GLY A 91 -0.66 5.61 -1.51
C GLY A 91 0.61 6.30 -1.02
N LEU A 92 1.49 5.59 -0.31
CA LEU A 92 2.77 6.11 0.16
C LEU A 92 3.78 4.99 0.34
N LEU A 93 4.95 5.14 -0.30
CA LEU A 93 6.08 4.23 -0.19
C LEU A 93 7.38 5.03 -0.14
N ALA A 94 8.32 4.62 0.71
CA ALA A 94 9.72 5.02 0.59
C ALA A 94 10.52 3.82 0.07
N VAL A 95 11.28 3.97 -0.99
CA VAL A 95 11.99 2.83 -1.63
C VAL A 95 13.44 3.17 -1.90
N ARG A 96 14.31 2.18 -1.78
CA ARG A 96 15.66 2.26 -2.31
C ARG A 96 15.65 1.97 -3.81
N PRO A 97 16.09 2.93 -4.67
CA PRO A 97 16.00 2.82 -6.12
C PRO A 97 16.68 1.57 -6.68
N GLU A 98 17.82 1.18 -6.08
CA GLU A 98 18.63 0.03 -6.50
C GLU A 98 17.90 -1.32 -6.37
N ARG A 99 16.79 -1.37 -5.61
CA ARG A 99 15.95 -2.57 -5.49
C ARG A 99 14.95 -2.74 -6.64
N GLY A 100 14.80 -1.73 -7.50
CA GLY A 100 13.94 -1.79 -8.69
C GLY A 100 12.44 -1.94 -8.47
N ILE A 101 11.95 -1.83 -7.22
CA ILE A 101 10.55 -2.15 -6.86
C ILE A 101 9.52 -1.35 -7.65
N LEU A 102 9.75 -0.04 -7.84
CA LEU A 102 8.81 0.80 -8.59
C LEU A 102 8.76 0.43 -10.08
N GLN A 103 9.89 0.02 -10.64
CA GLN A 103 9.95 -0.43 -12.03
C GLN A 103 9.25 -1.79 -12.19
N GLU A 104 9.57 -2.76 -11.34
CA GLU A 104 8.91 -4.07 -11.39
C GLU A 104 7.41 -3.99 -11.14
N TRP A 105 6.97 -3.09 -10.26
CA TRP A 105 5.55 -2.83 -10.08
C TRP A 105 4.90 -2.27 -11.35
N ALA A 106 5.56 -1.33 -12.02
CA ALA A 106 5.09 -0.77 -13.29
C ALA A 106 5.00 -1.83 -14.40
N GLU A 107 5.83 -2.87 -14.38
CA GLU A 107 5.80 -4.01 -15.31
C GLU A 107 4.77 -5.07 -14.89
N ALA A 108 4.64 -5.33 -13.60
CA ALA A 108 3.72 -6.32 -13.04
C ALA A 108 2.25 -5.95 -13.28
N PHE A 109 1.89 -4.67 -13.14
CA PHE A 109 0.49 -4.24 -13.28
C PHE A 109 -0.09 -4.53 -14.67
N PRO A 110 0.55 -4.14 -15.82
CA PRO A 110 0.05 -4.51 -17.14
C PRO A 110 0.01 -6.02 -17.38
N ALA A 111 0.93 -6.78 -16.81
CA ALA A 111 0.95 -8.25 -16.93
C ALA A 111 -0.25 -8.89 -16.24
N LEU A 112 -0.64 -8.42 -15.06
CA LEU A 112 -1.84 -8.85 -14.35
C LEU A 112 -3.12 -8.34 -15.04
N TYR A 113 -3.14 -7.10 -15.49
CA TYR A 113 -4.29 -6.50 -16.16
C TYR A 113 -4.68 -7.23 -17.46
N ARG A 114 -3.69 -7.77 -18.19
CA ARG A 114 -3.89 -8.57 -19.41
C ARG A 114 -4.14 -10.05 -19.15
N ASP A 115 -4.02 -10.50 -17.91
CA ASP A 115 -4.27 -11.90 -17.58
C ASP A 115 -5.77 -12.24 -17.73
N PRO A 116 -6.16 -13.23 -18.54
CA PRO A 116 -7.57 -13.49 -18.83
C PRO A 116 -8.40 -13.90 -17.61
N VAL A 117 -7.78 -14.57 -16.63
CA VAL A 117 -8.47 -14.99 -15.39
C VAL A 117 -8.75 -13.75 -14.53
N LEU A 118 -7.74 -12.90 -14.31
CA LEU A 118 -7.90 -11.66 -13.54
C LEU A 118 -8.84 -10.68 -14.26
N ALA A 119 -8.76 -10.58 -15.58
CA ALA A 119 -9.67 -9.74 -16.36
C ALA A 119 -11.13 -10.15 -16.18
N ASP A 120 -11.43 -11.46 -16.17
CA ASP A 120 -12.79 -11.97 -15.93
C ASP A 120 -13.27 -11.69 -14.50
N ILE A 121 -12.41 -11.84 -13.50
CA ILE A 121 -12.72 -11.47 -12.10
C ILE A 121 -12.99 -9.98 -12.01
N CYS A 122 -12.14 -9.13 -12.58
CA CYS A 122 -12.26 -7.67 -12.55
C CYS A 122 -13.50 -7.13 -13.30
N LYS A 123 -14.02 -7.87 -14.28
CA LYS A 123 -15.30 -7.54 -14.93
C LYS A 123 -16.48 -7.72 -13.97
N LYS A 124 -16.40 -8.71 -13.07
CA LYS A 124 -17.47 -9.08 -12.14
C LYS A 124 -17.35 -8.34 -10.80
N ASP A 125 -16.15 -7.93 -10.41
CA ASP A 125 -15.87 -7.22 -9.17
C ASP A 125 -15.15 -5.89 -9.43
N ALA A 126 -15.89 -4.79 -9.24
CA ALA A 126 -15.35 -3.44 -9.42
C ALA A 126 -14.22 -3.11 -8.43
N ARG A 127 -14.23 -3.70 -7.21
CA ARG A 127 -13.16 -3.49 -6.24
C ARG A 127 -11.88 -4.21 -6.67
N ALA A 128 -11.98 -5.46 -7.13
CA ALA A 128 -10.84 -6.18 -7.68
C ALA A 128 -10.20 -5.39 -8.83
N ARG A 129 -11.01 -4.81 -9.73
CA ARG A 129 -10.53 -3.94 -10.81
C ARG A 129 -9.83 -2.69 -10.29
N THR A 130 -10.45 -1.97 -9.33
CA THR A 130 -9.91 -0.73 -8.78
C THR A 130 -8.58 -0.97 -8.05
N PHE A 131 -8.45 -2.06 -7.31
CA PHE A 131 -7.30 -2.33 -6.46
C PHE A 131 -6.30 -3.34 -7.04
N LEU A 132 -6.44 -3.71 -8.33
CA LEU A 132 -5.50 -4.61 -9.00
C LEU A 132 -4.05 -4.08 -8.96
N HIS A 133 -3.85 -2.76 -9.12
CA HIS A 133 -2.54 -2.13 -9.04
C HIS A 133 -1.88 -2.33 -7.66
N GLN A 134 -2.67 -2.27 -6.59
CA GLN A 134 -2.20 -2.46 -5.22
C GLN A 134 -1.91 -3.95 -4.92
N ALA A 135 -2.67 -4.87 -5.52
CA ALA A 135 -2.36 -6.30 -5.47
C ALA A 135 -1.06 -6.62 -6.25
N ALA A 136 -0.85 -5.96 -7.40
CA ALA A 136 0.41 -6.04 -8.15
C ALA A 136 1.60 -5.57 -7.32
N LEU A 137 1.48 -4.41 -6.64
CA LEU A 137 2.48 -3.91 -5.70
C LEU A 137 2.81 -4.95 -4.63
N SER A 138 1.77 -5.52 -4.01
CA SER A 138 1.94 -6.48 -2.92
C SER A 138 2.68 -7.74 -3.38
N GLY A 139 2.32 -8.27 -4.54
CA GLY A 139 3.03 -9.41 -5.14
C GLY A 139 4.48 -9.07 -5.52
N THR A 140 4.72 -7.88 -6.07
CA THR A 140 6.06 -7.40 -6.41
C THR A 140 6.96 -7.30 -5.17
N ILE A 141 6.45 -6.72 -4.08
CA ILE A 141 7.21 -6.58 -2.83
C ILE A 141 7.57 -7.97 -2.28
N MET A 142 6.60 -8.87 -2.15
CA MET A 142 6.82 -10.22 -1.62
C MET A 142 7.75 -11.06 -2.48
N LYS A 143 7.79 -10.84 -3.79
CA LYS A 143 8.72 -11.53 -4.69
C LYS A 143 10.17 -11.11 -4.50
N ASN A 144 10.40 -9.82 -4.22
CA ASN A 144 11.73 -9.21 -4.37
C ASN A 144 12.41 -8.80 -3.06
N LEU A 145 11.65 -8.69 -1.97
CA LEU A 145 12.19 -8.23 -0.70
C LEU A 145 11.93 -9.25 0.41
N GLU A 146 12.96 -9.44 1.23
CA GLU A 146 12.83 -10.19 2.47
C GLU A 146 12.11 -9.35 3.53
N ARG A 147 11.47 -10.02 4.49
CA ARG A 147 10.70 -9.35 5.54
C ARG A 147 11.53 -8.33 6.34
N GLU A 148 12.79 -8.65 6.55
CA GLU A 148 13.77 -7.82 7.27
C GLU A 148 14.10 -6.52 6.55
N GLU A 149 13.92 -6.47 5.23
CA GLU A 149 14.09 -5.26 4.42
C GLU A 149 12.90 -4.28 4.50
N LEU A 150 11.78 -4.74 5.06
CA LEU A 150 10.56 -3.94 5.18
C LEU A 150 10.60 -3.09 6.45
N ALA A 151 10.21 -1.82 6.34
CA ALA A 151 10.03 -0.88 7.44
C ALA A 151 8.56 -0.47 7.53
N LEU A 152 7.87 -0.88 8.59
CA LEU A 152 6.52 -0.39 8.86
C LEU A 152 6.62 1.07 9.32
N LEU A 153 6.02 1.98 8.55
CA LEU A 153 5.96 3.40 8.90
C LEU A 153 4.94 3.60 10.04
N PRO A 154 5.15 4.60 10.92
CA PRO A 154 4.20 4.98 11.96
C PRO A 154 2.79 5.29 11.44
N ASP A 155 1.78 5.19 12.31
CA ASP A 155 0.36 5.36 11.92
C ASP A 155 0.01 6.76 11.40
N GLY A 156 0.79 7.78 11.76
CA GLY A 156 0.68 9.14 11.22
C GLY A 156 1.04 9.30 9.74
N TYR A 157 1.57 8.27 9.09
CA TYR A 157 1.84 8.29 7.65
C TYR A 157 0.66 7.78 6.85
N ASN A 158 0.42 8.42 5.70
CA ASN A 158 -0.64 8.05 4.74
C ASN A 158 -2.02 8.00 5.42
N TYR A 159 -2.26 8.95 6.35
CA TYR A 159 -3.48 9.01 7.14
C TYR A 159 -4.66 9.47 6.27
N PRO A 160 -5.71 8.64 6.09
CA PRO A 160 -6.86 9.00 5.27
C PRO A 160 -7.88 9.75 6.13
N ILE A 161 -7.95 11.09 6.01
CA ILE A 161 -8.83 11.92 6.82
C ILE A 161 -10.31 11.52 6.71
N PHE A 162 -10.71 10.98 5.56
CA PHE A 162 -12.08 10.51 5.31
C PHE A 162 -12.45 9.23 6.07
N PHE A 163 -11.48 8.56 6.70
CA PHE A 163 -11.72 7.42 7.59
C PHE A 163 -11.70 7.80 9.07
N LYS A 164 -11.65 9.08 9.42
CA LYS A 164 -11.59 9.51 10.83
C LYS A 164 -12.65 8.83 11.69
N GLU A 165 -13.86 8.73 11.20
CA GLU A 165 -14.98 8.07 11.91
C GLU A 165 -14.79 6.55 12.05
N MET A 166 -14.01 5.91 11.16
CA MET A 166 -13.78 4.47 11.17
C MET A 166 -12.65 4.03 12.09
N TYR A 167 -11.76 4.96 12.47
CA TYR A 167 -10.62 4.65 13.35
C TYR A 167 -11.00 4.59 14.83
N GLY A 168 -12.27 4.79 15.18
CA GLY A 168 -12.72 4.83 16.57
C GLY A 168 -12.08 5.98 17.37
N ALA A 169 -12.26 5.96 18.67
CA ALA A 169 -11.71 6.96 19.59
C ALA A 169 -10.21 6.76 19.88
N ASP A 170 -9.40 6.50 18.85
CA ASP A 170 -7.95 6.44 19.03
C ASP A 170 -7.45 7.87 19.19
N LYS A 171 -7.23 8.28 20.44
CA LYS A 171 -6.93 9.66 20.84
C LYS A 171 -5.70 10.26 20.13
N GLU A 172 -4.84 9.42 19.56
CA GLU A 172 -3.65 9.86 18.83
C GLU A 172 -4.00 10.62 17.54
N PHE A 173 -5.19 10.40 16.99
CA PHE A 173 -5.65 11.03 15.74
C PHE A 173 -6.86 11.96 15.91
N ASP A 174 -7.24 12.33 17.13
CA ASP A 174 -8.28 13.33 17.38
C ASP A 174 -7.85 14.74 16.93
N THR A 175 -6.54 14.95 16.82
CA THR A 175 -5.93 16.17 16.29
C THR A 175 -4.95 15.84 15.16
N LEU A 176 -4.58 16.85 14.35
CA LEU A 176 -3.53 16.70 13.34
C LEU A 176 -2.12 16.58 13.93
N ASP A 177 -1.96 16.65 15.25
CA ASP A 177 -0.66 16.63 15.89
C ASP A 177 0.10 15.31 15.73
N GLY A 178 -0.61 14.18 15.64
CA GLY A 178 -0.04 12.85 15.34
C GLY A 178 0.17 12.57 13.86
N VAL A 179 -0.38 13.40 12.94
CA VAL A 179 -0.36 13.14 11.50
C VAL A 179 0.86 13.77 10.84
N LEU A 180 1.61 12.96 10.09
CA LEU A 180 2.78 13.39 9.32
C LEU A 180 2.42 13.63 7.85
N THR A 181 1.68 12.68 7.25
CA THR A 181 1.15 12.81 5.89
C THR A 181 -0.32 12.44 5.85
N LEU A 182 -1.11 13.29 5.22
CA LEU A 182 -2.57 13.18 5.17
C LEU A 182 -3.04 12.92 3.75
N ARG A 183 -4.03 12.05 3.59
CA ARG A 183 -4.73 11.81 2.33
C ARG A 183 -6.15 12.39 2.36
N TYR A 184 -6.51 13.14 1.32
CA TYR A 184 -7.82 13.79 1.21
C TYR A 184 -8.72 13.26 0.08
N ALA A 185 -8.29 12.24 -0.67
CA ALA A 185 -8.86 11.73 -1.94
C ALA A 185 -10.37 11.81 -2.12
N ALA A 186 -11.15 11.43 -1.11
CA ALA A 186 -12.60 11.43 -1.22
C ALA A 186 -13.26 12.61 -0.49
N TYR A 187 -12.49 13.39 0.26
CA TYR A 187 -13.01 14.39 1.18
C TYR A 187 -13.69 15.56 0.47
N PHE A 188 -13.17 15.96 -0.68
CA PHE A 188 -13.69 17.06 -1.48
C PHE A 188 -14.69 16.64 -2.57
N LYS A 189 -14.98 15.35 -2.68
CA LYS A 189 -15.98 14.82 -3.64
C LYS A 189 -17.42 14.91 -3.12
N ASN A 190 -17.59 15.02 -1.82
CA ASN A 190 -18.85 15.32 -1.17
C ASN A 190 -18.90 16.82 -0.82
N PRO A 191 -20.12 17.43 -0.68
CA PRO A 191 -20.17 18.81 -0.19
C PRO A 191 -19.31 18.94 1.07
N ALA A 192 -18.51 20.00 1.10
CA ALA A 192 -17.51 20.22 2.14
C ALA A 192 -18.16 20.03 3.53
N PRO A 193 -17.52 19.24 4.41
CA PRO A 193 -17.99 19.16 5.78
C PRO A 193 -17.99 20.55 6.39
N ASP A 194 -18.96 20.81 7.23
CA ASP A 194 -18.98 22.03 8.03
C ASP A 194 -17.75 22.02 8.96
N TRP A 195 -16.83 22.97 8.73
CA TRP A 195 -15.63 23.16 9.51
C TRP A 195 -15.85 24.08 10.72
N SER A 196 -17.12 24.37 11.06
CA SER A 196 -17.47 25.21 12.21
C SER A 196 -17.21 24.53 13.56
#